data_0f025500c196b656bc93c4ed7ea9d900
#
_entry.id   0f025500c196b656bc93c4ed7ea9d900
#
_cell.length_a   1.000
_cell.length_b   1.000
_cell.length_c   1.000
_cell.angle_alpha   90.00
_cell.angle_beta   90.00
_cell.angle_gamma   90.00
#
_symmetry.space_group_name_H-M   'P 1'
#
loop_
_entity.id
_entity.type
_entity.pdbx_description
1 polymer ?
#
loop_
_entity_poly.entity_id
_entity_poly.type
_entity_poly.pdbx_seq_one_letter_code
_entity_poly.pdbx_strand_id
1 'polypeptide(L)'
;LRQVLTAKEPKKSNYSEWNQLQYEIDKRQWEENPLYGFCNKNTKPDGTPYDLYHDGLRIYTTIDSRMQRYAEEAVSEHMQALQKNFFREKRKKKYAPFSKDLSNEEIDGIMNRSMRQTDRYRDMKKKGMSENEIRTAFNTPVSMRVFSYEGLIDTTMTPMDSIRWNKHFLRCGFMSMDVHSGAVKAYVGGPNFTHFQYDMVTMGRRQVGSTIKPYLFTLAMDEGMWPCDSTVN
;
A
#
# COMPACT_ATOMS: atom_id res chain seq x y z
N LEU A 1 -2.61 -0.69 11.91
CA LEU A 1 -2.73 -0.79 13.36
C LEU A 1 -3.33 -2.12 13.82
N ARG A 2 -4.51 -2.53 13.29
CA ARG A 2 -5.13 -3.82 13.65
C ARG A 2 -4.15 -4.99 13.52
N GLN A 3 -3.50 -5.15 12.36
CA GLN A 3 -2.55 -6.24 12.13
C GLN A 3 -1.41 -6.26 13.16
N VAL A 4 -0.92 -5.09 13.55
CA VAL A 4 0.14 -4.95 14.55
C VAL A 4 -0.36 -5.36 15.94
N LEU A 5 -1.46 -4.78 16.40
CA LEU A 5 -1.98 -5.02 17.75
C LEU A 5 -2.51 -6.46 17.96
N THR A 6 -3.04 -7.09 16.91
CA THR A 6 -3.57 -8.45 16.97
C THR A 6 -2.64 -9.50 16.35
N ALA A 7 -1.37 -9.15 16.09
CA ALA A 7 -0.38 -10.09 15.60
C ALA A 7 -0.23 -11.27 16.56
N LYS A 8 -0.05 -12.46 16.00
CA LYS A 8 0.24 -13.67 16.76
C LYS A 8 1.75 -13.90 16.82
N GLU A 9 2.18 -14.66 17.80
CA GLU A 9 3.58 -15.08 17.90
C GLU A 9 4.02 -15.77 16.60
N PRO A 10 5.11 -15.30 15.97
CA PRO A 10 5.61 -15.89 14.73
C PRO A 10 6.12 -17.31 15.00
N LYS A 11 5.63 -18.28 14.24
CA LYS A 11 6.12 -19.66 14.28
C LYS A 11 6.88 -19.95 13.00
N LYS A 12 8.10 -20.46 13.12
CA LYS A 12 8.99 -20.75 11.97
C LYS A 12 8.32 -21.63 10.92
N SER A 13 7.46 -22.56 11.34
CA SER A 13 6.70 -23.46 10.46
C SER A 13 5.71 -22.74 9.52
N ASN A 14 5.36 -21.49 9.81
CA ASN A 14 4.43 -20.70 8.99
C ASN A 14 5.13 -19.95 7.86
N TYR A 15 6.46 -20.04 7.76
CA TYR A 15 7.27 -19.33 6.77
C TYR A 15 7.96 -20.34 5.85
N SER A 16 7.88 -20.10 4.54
CA SER A 16 8.63 -20.91 3.57
C SER A 16 10.14 -20.64 3.68
N GLU A 17 10.95 -21.54 3.12
CA GLU A 17 12.41 -21.38 3.10
C GLU A 17 12.86 -20.02 2.51
N TRP A 18 12.12 -19.51 1.53
CA TRP A 18 12.37 -18.20 0.90
C TRP A 18 11.98 -16.99 1.78
N ASN A 19 11.19 -17.20 2.83
CA ASN A 19 10.69 -16.16 3.71
C ASN A 19 11.32 -16.19 5.12
N GLN A 20 12.45 -16.84 5.30
CA GLN A 20 13.13 -16.92 6.61
C GLN A 20 13.54 -15.55 7.12
N LEU A 21 13.98 -14.65 6.24
CA LEU A 21 14.30 -13.27 6.63
C LEU A 21 13.07 -12.54 7.22
N GLN A 22 11.89 -12.78 6.65
CA GLN A 22 10.65 -12.20 7.18
C GLN A 22 10.29 -12.78 8.55
N TYR A 23 10.55 -14.08 8.76
CA TYR A 23 10.39 -14.70 10.08
C TYR A 23 11.27 -14.02 11.14
N GLU A 24 12.55 -13.76 10.84
CA GLU A 24 13.47 -13.11 11.77
C GLU A 24 13.03 -11.66 12.07
N ILE A 25 12.53 -10.94 11.07
CA ILE A 25 11.96 -9.59 11.24
C ILE A 25 10.74 -9.64 12.14
N ASP A 26 9.77 -10.51 11.85
CA ASP A 26 8.53 -10.63 12.60
C ASP A 26 8.81 -11.09 14.05
N LYS A 27 9.77 -12.00 14.23
CA LYS A 27 10.21 -12.47 15.55
C LYS A 27 10.82 -11.32 16.36
N ARG A 28 11.70 -10.53 15.76
CA ARG A 28 12.26 -9.33 16.40
C ARG A 28 11.17 -8.33 16.77
N GLN A 29 10.22 -8.07 15.86
CA GLN A 29 9.06 -7.22 16.15
C GLN A 29 8.24 -7.76 17.34
N TRP A 30 8.03 -9.08 17.40
CA TRP A 30 7.33 -9.69 18.50
C TRP A 30 8.07 -9.53 19.83
N GLU A 31 9.38 -9.69 19.86
CA GLU A 31 10.21 -9.61 21.06
C GLU A 31 10.42 -8.16 21.55
N GLU A 32 10.74 -7.25 20.63
CA GLU A 32 11.19 -5.90 20.96
C GLU A 32 10.08 -4.83 20.92
N ASN A 33 9.04 -5.01 20.09
CA ASN A 33 7.99 -4.01 19.94
C ASN A 33 6.79 -4.33 20.86
N PRO A 34 6.54 -3.52 21.90
CA PRO A 34 5.45 -3.78 22.84
C PRO A 34 4.05 -3.68 22.22
N LEU A 35 3.92 -2.98 21.08
CA LEU A 35 2.64 -2.87 20.36
C LEU A 35 2.37 -4.07 19.44
N TYR A 36 3.42 -4.74 18.96
CA TYR A 36 3.28 -5.90 18.07
C TYR A 36 2.74 -7.10 18.85
N GLY A 37 1.51 -7.48 18.57
CA GLY A 37 0.80 -8.53 19.31
C GLY A 37 0.27 -8.10 20.68
N PHE A 38 0.10 -6.80 20.93
CA PHE A 38 -0.34 -6.28 22.23
C PHE A 38 -1.54 -7.04 22.81
N CYS A 39 -2.58 -7.27 22.00
CA CYS A 39 -3.81 -7.95 22.44
C CYS A 39 -3.57 -9.43 22.78
N ASN A 40 -2.53 -10.06 22.24
CA ASN A 40 -2.19 -11.46 22.48
C ASN A 40 -1.12 -11.66 23.55
N LYS A 41 -0.28 -10.63 23.79
CA LYS A 41 0.78 -10.68 24.80
C LYS A 41 0.32 -10.22 26.18
N ASN A 42 -0.73 -9.41 26.23
CA ASN A 42 -1.20 -8.80 27.47
C ASN A 42 -2.59 -9.33 27.83
N THR A 43 -2.84 -9.44 29.12
CA THR A 43 -4.12 -9.83 29.68
C THR A 43 -4.67 -8.71 30.55
N LYS A 44 -5.99 -8.62 30.63
CA LYS A 44 -6.71 -7.75 31.55
C LYS A 44 -6.55 -8.26 32.99
N PRO A 45 -6.91 -7.45 34.02
CA PRO A 45 -6.88 -7.89 35.41
C PRO A 45 -7.72 -9.14 35.71
N ASP A 46 -8.73 -9.42 34.89
CA ASP A 46 -9.56 -10.62 34.96
C ASP A 46 -8.96 -11.85 34.29
N GLY A 47 -7.72 -11.74 33.74
CA GLY A 47 -7.02 -12.81 33.06
C GLY A 47 -7.42 -13.03 31.59
N THR A 48 -8.38 -12.28 31.07
CA THR A 48 -8.80 -12.36 29.65
C THR A 48 -7.90 -11.53 28.74
N PRO A 49 -7.69 -11.91 27.46
CA PRO A 49 -6.94 -11.11 26.51
C PRO A 49 -7.68 -9.81 26.17
N TYR A 50 -6.93 -8.81 25.74
CA TYR A 50 -7.52 -7.54 25.26
C TYR A 50 -8.23 -7.73 23.93
N ASP A 51 -9.45 -7.18 23.82
CA ASP A 51 -10.18 -7.06 22.55
C ASP A 51 -10.03 -5.63 22.00
N LEU A 52 -9.50 -5.53 20.78
CA LEU A 52 -9.24 -4.25 20.14
C LEU A 52 -10.48 -3.37 19.96
N TYR A 53 -11.65 -3.98 19.81
CA TYR A 53 -12.90 -3.28 19.48
C TYR A 53 -13.83 -3.06 20.69
N HIS A 54 -13.73 -3.91 21.72
CA HIS A 54 -14.68 -3.89 22.83
C HIS A 54 -14.12 -3.33 24.14
N ASP A 55 -12.79 -3.34 24.33
CA ASP A 55 -12.17 -2.94 25.58
C ASP A 55 -11.86 -1.43 25.69
N GLY A 56 -12.27 -0.62 24.70
CA GLY A 56 -12.12 0.84 24.72
C GLY A 56 -10.68 1.32 24.81
N LEU A 57 -9.73 0.65 24.13
CA LEU A 57 -8.32 1.00 24.16
C LEU A 57 -8.08 2.43 23.65
N ARG A 58 -7.30 3.20 24.41
CA ARG A 58 -6.85 4.54 24.01
C ARG A 58 -5.48 4.43 23.36
N ILE A 59 -5.40 4.79 22.08
CA ILE A 59 -4.17 4.69 21.29
C ILE A 59 -3.64 6.09 21.03
N TYR A 60 -2.49 6.39 21.61
CA TYR A 60 -1.78 7.64 21.39
C TYR A 60 -0.77 7.47 20.28
N THR A 61 -0.80 8.37 19.30
CA THR A 61 0.12 8.38 18.16
C THR A 61 0.97 9.63 18.16
N THR A 62 2.06 9.62 17.37
CA THR A 62 2.92 10.78 17.18
C THR A 62 2.43 11.73 16.07
N ILE A 63 1.32 11.37 15.40
CA ILE A 63 0.74 12.13 14.29
C ILE A 63 0.24 13.50 14.79
N ASP A 64 0.67 14.57 14.14
CA ASP A 64 0.10 15.91 14.28
C ASP A 64 -1.06 16.07 13.29
N SER A 65 -2.26 16.31 13.79
CA SER A 65 -3.48 16.36 12.96
C SER A 65 -3.47 17.48 11.91
N ARG A 66 -2.77 18.57 12.16
CA ARG A 66 -2.64 19.68 11.20
C ARG A 66 -1.67 19.30 10.09
N MET A 67 -0.52 18.72 10.44
CA MET A 67 0.45 18.22 9.46
C MET A 67 -0.15 17.10 8.62
N GLN A 68 -0.90 16.20 9.23
CA GLN A 68 -1.61 15.13 8.52
C GLN A 68 -2.58 15.71 7.49
N ARG A 69 -3.41 16.67 7.87
CA ARG A 69 -4.34 17.34 6.96
C ARG A 69 -3.60 18.01 5.80
N TYR A 70 -2.55 18.76 6.07
CA TYR A 70 -1.76 19.41 5.00
C TYR A 70 -1.10 18.39 4.07
N ALA A 71 -0.65 17.27 4.58
CA ALA A 71 -0.10 16.19 3.76
C ALA A 71 -1.15 15.57 2.84
N GLU A 72 -2.35 15.31 3.36
CA GLU A 72 -3.47 14.76 2.58
C GLU A 72 -3.95 15.74 1.49
N GLU A 73 -4.09 17.04 1.83
CA GLU A 73 -4.45 18.09 0.90
C GLU A 73 -3.40 18.23 -0.22
N ALA A 74 -2.11 18.32 0.13
CA ALA A 74 -1.02 18.43 -0.82
C ALA A 74 -0.91 17.20 -1.75
N VAL A 75 -1.06 16.00 -1.19
CA VAL A 75 -1.10 14.76 -1.98
C VAL A 75 -2.28 14.77 -2.94
N SER A 76 -3.48 15.13 -2.47
CA SER A 76 -4.68 15.17 -3.30
C SER A 76 -4.54 16.15 -4.47
N GLU A 77 -4.11 17.38 -4.20
CA GLU A 77 -3.92 18.42 -5.21
C GLU A 77 -2.86 18.04 -6.24
N HIS A 78 -1.68 17.62 -5.77
CA HIS A 78 -0.58 17.27 -6.67
C HIS A 78 -0.92 16.04 -7.53
N MET A 79 -1.51 15.01 -6.93
CA MET A 79 -1.87 13.80 -7.66
C MET A 79 -2.98 14.02 -8.67
N GLN A 80 -3.92 14.92 -8.40
CA GLN A 80 -4.94 15.32 -9.36
C GLN A 80 -4.30 15.95 -10.61
N ALA A 81 -3.39 16.89 -10.43
CA ALA A 81 -2.69 17.55 -11.55
C ALA A 81 -1.82 16.54 -12.34
N LEU A 82 -1.08 15.70 -11.63
CA LEU A 82 -0.23 14.69 -12.25
C LEU A 82 -1.04 13.64 -13.02
N GLN A 83 -2.19 13.22 -12.49
CA GLN A 83 -3.08 12.27 -13.15
C GLN A 83 -3.68 12.83 -14.46
N LYS A 84 -4.05 14.11 -14.48
CA LYS A 84 -4.51 14.78 -15.71
C LYS A 84 -3.43 14.72 -16.80
N ASN A 85 -2.18 15.01 -16.44
CA ASN A 85 -1.05 14.92 -17.36
C ASN A 85 -0.84 13.48 -17.85
N PHE A 86 -0.87 12.51 -16.94
CA PHE A 86 -0.73 11.09 -17.29
C PHE A 86 -1.81 10.65 -18.27
N PHE A 87 -3.09 10.96 -18.03
CA PHE A 87 -4.17 10.63 -18.95
C PHE A 87 -3.99 11.31 -20.32
N ARG A 88 -3.54 12.56 -20.35
CA ARG A 88 -3.27 13.27 -21.61
C ARG A 88 -2.18 12.56 -22.44
N GLU A 89 -1.08 12.17 -21.80
CA GLU A 89 0.04 11.47 -22.46
C GLU A 89 -0.31 10.05 -22.91
N LYS A 90 -1.16 9.35 -22.15
CA LYS A 90 -1.51 7.95 -22.41
C LYS A 90 -2.77 7.77 -23.24
N ARG A 91 -3.50 8.83 -23.55
CA ARG A 91 -4.84 8.80 -24.19
C ARG A 91 -4.93 7.94 -25.46
N LYS A 92 -3.86 7.86 -26.27
CA LYS A 92 -3.85 7.10 -27.53
C LYS A 92 -3.01 5.81 -27.44
N LYS A 93 -2.55 5.43 -26.27
CA LYS A 93 -1.68 4.27 -26.08
C LYS A 93 -2.51 3.04 -25.70
N LYS A 94 -2.65 2.09 -26.64
CA LYS A 94 -3.44 0.86 -26.42
C LYS A 94 -2.91 -0.03 -25.28
N TYR A 95 -1.61 0.02 -25.00
CA TYR A 95 -1.00 -0.72 -23.91
C TYR A 95 -1.26 -0.13 -22.52
N ALA A 96 -1.68 1.15 -22.44
CA ALA A 96 -1.92 1.80 -21.15
C ALA A 96 -2.97 1.03 -20.31
N PRO A 97 -2.77 1.00 -19.00
CA PRO A 97 -1.76 1.66 -18.16
C PRO A 97 -0.43 0.90 -18.03
N PHE A 98 -0.24 -0.16 -18.76
CA PHE A 98 0.93 -1.03 -18.66
C PHE A 98 2.15 -0.46 -19.42
N SER A 99 3.31 -1.11 -19.28
CA SER A 99 4.49 -0.80 -20.10
C SER A 99 4.25 -1.24 -21.55
N LYS A 100 4.84 -0.49 -22.48
CA LYS A 100 4.88 -0.88 -23.90
C LYS A 100 5.69 -2.17 -24.16
N ASP A 101 6.53 -2.55 -23.20
CA ASP A 101 7.43 -3.70 -23.31
C ASP A 101 6.76 -5.03 -22.88
N LEU A 102 5.53 -4.94 -22.34
CA LEU A 102 4.76 -6.13 -21.97
C LEU A 102 3.98 -6.67 -23.15
N SER A 103 4.01 -7.98 -23.30
CA SER A 103 3.18 -8.71 -24.27
C SER A 103 1.69 -8.70 -23.85
N ASN A 104 0.80 -9.01 -24.78
CA ASN A 104 -0.63 -9.12 -24.46
C ASN A 104 -0.90 -10.25 -23.47
N GLU A 105 -0.18 -11.36 -23.56
CA GLU A 105 -0.29 -12.51 -22.66
C GLU A 105 0.11 -12.13 -21.23
N GLU A 106 1.14 -11.33 -21.06
CA GLU A 106 1.56 -10.82 -19.74
C GLU A 106 0.53 -9.87 -19.17
N ILE A 107 -0.03 -8.97 -19.99
CA ILE A 107 -1.10 -8.07 -19.60
C ILE A 107 -2.34 -8.86 -19.15
N ASP A 108 -2.74 -9.86 -19.94
CA ASP A 108 -3.87 -10.74 -19.61
C ASP A 108 -3.61 -11.53 -18.32
N GLY A 109 -2.38 -11.99 -18.13
CA GLY A 109 -1.95 -12.62 -16.89
C GLY A 109 -2.09 -11.69 -15.67
N ILE A 110 -1.70 -10.42 -15.80
CA ILE A 110 -1.84 -9.40 -14.75
C ILE A 110 -3.32 -9.13 -14.47
N MET A 111 -4.13 -8.97 -15.50
CA MET A 111 -5.57 -8.71 -15.39
C MET A 111 -6.30 -9.88 -14.72
N ASN A 112 -6.02 -11.11 -15.12
CA ASN A 112 -6.60 -12.32 -14.55
C ASN A 112 -6.22 -12.49 -13.07
N ARG A 113 -4.95 -12.22 -12.69
CA ARG A 113 -4.54 -12.23 -11.28
C ARG A 113 -5.31 -11.18 -10.48
N SER A 114 -5.46 -9.96 -11.02
CA SER A 114 -6.21 -8.90 -10.36
C SER A 114 -7.69 -9.22 -10.21
N MET A 115 -8.31 -9.83 -11.22
CA MET A 115 -9.70 -10.33 -11.17
C MET A 115 -9.90 -11.28 -9.99
N ARG A 116 -9.02 -12.28 -9.85
CA ARG A 116 -9.09 -13.29 -8.78
C ARG A 116 -8.91 -12.71 -7.37
N GLN A 117 -8.28 -11.54 -7.25
CA GLN A 117 -8.07 -10.86 -5.98
C GLN A 117 -9.28 -10.01 -5.55
N THR A 118 -10.28 -9.81 -6.40
CA THR A 118 -11.46 -9.00 -6.09
C THR A 118 -12.44 -9.76 -5.19
N ASP A 119 -13.16 -9.00 -4.34
CA ASP A 119 -14.25 -9.57 -3.53
C ASP A 119 -15.35 -10.19 -4.42
N ARG A 120 -15.69 -9.53 -5.53
CA ARG A 120 -16.65 -10.04 -6.51
C ARG A 120 -16.29 -11.45 -6.98
N TYR A 121 -15.02 -11.71 -7.32
CA TYR A 121 -14.57 -13.04 -7.72
C TYR A 121 -14.72 -14.04 -6.57
N ARG A 122 -14.29 -13.67 -5.36
CA ARG A 122 -14.38 -14.53 -4.17
C ARG A 122 -15.83 -14.89 -3.83
N ASP A 123 -16.75 -13.92 -3.94
CA ASP A 123 -18.16 -14.15 -3.66
C ASP A 123 -18.83 -15.05 -4.72
N MET A 124 -18.48 -14.89 -6.00
CA MET A 124 -18.95 -15.77 -7.07
C MET A 124 -18.44 -17.21 -6.89
N LYS A 125 -17.18 -17.37 -6.48
CA LYS A 125 -16.60 -18.69 -6.14
C LYS A 125 -17.30 -19.33 -4.95
N LYS A 126 -17.61 -18.59 -3.90
CA LYS A 126 -18.39 -19.08 -2.74
C LYS A 126 -19.80 -19.53 -3.15
N LYS A 127 -20.38 -18.91 -4.16
CA LYS A 127 -21.69 -19.29 -4.74
C LYS A 127 -21.61 -20.51 -5.68
N GLY A 128 -20.44 -21.12 -5.86
CA GLY A 128 -20.23 -22.30 -6.67
C GLY A 128 -20.14 -22.04 -8.18
N MET A 129 -19.98 -20.78 -8.62
CA MET A 129 -19.88 -20.46 -10.05
C MET A 129 -18.60 -21.02 -10.67
N SER A 130 -18.71 -21.53 -11.88
CA SER A 130 -17.58 -22.00 -12.69
C SER A 130 -16.70 -20.84 -13.15
N GLU A 131 -15.45 -21.12 -13.54
CA GLU A 131 -14.54 -20.10 -14.09
C GLU A 131 -15.10 -19.40 -15.34
N ASN A 132 -15.83 -20.14 -16.20
CA ASN A 132 -16.42 -19.58 -17.42
C ASN A 132 -17.56 -18.61 -17.09
N GLU A 133 -18.44 -18.96 -16.16
CA GLU A 133 -19.52 -18.09 -15.71
C GLU A 133 -18.97 -16.81 -15.07
N ILE A 134 -17.92 -16.93 -14.24
CA ILE A 134 -17.25 -15.77 -13.63
C ILE A 134 -16.62 -14.87 -14.70
N ARG A 135 -15.91 -15.44 -15.69
CA ARG A 135 -15.35 -14.68 -16.80
C ARG A 135 -16.41 -13.95 -17.60
N THR A 136 -17.53 -14.61 -17.87
CA THR A 136 -18.67 -13.99 -18.57
C THR A 136 -19.21 -12.82 -17.75
N ALA A 137 -19.44 -13.00 -16.46
CA ALA A 137 -19.90 -11.94 -15.56
C ALA A 137 -18.91 -10.76 -15.45
N PHE A 138 -17.59 -11.03 -15.51
CA PHE A 138 -16.58 -9.97 -15.51
C PHE A 138 -16.48 -9.22 -16.85
N ASN A 139 -16.98 -9.78 -17.93
CA ASN A 139 -17.05 -9.15 -19.26
C ASN A 139 -18.44 -8.59 -19.60
N THR A 140 -19.41 -8.72 -18.70
CA THR A 140 -20.75 -8.15 -18.88
C THR A 140 -20.82 -6.77 -18.25
N PRO A 141 -21.22 -5.72 -18.99
CA PRO A 141 -21.35 -4.37 -18.44
C PRO A 141 -22.36 -4.30 -17.30
N VAL A 142 -22.01 -3.59 -16.24
CA VAL A 142 -22.88 -3.33 -15.10
C VAL A 142 -22.72 -1.88 -14.66
N SER A 143 -23.79 -1.30 -14.11
CA SER A 143 -23.72 0.02 -13.49
C SER A 143 -22.84 -0.06 -12.23
N MET A 144 -21.91 0.86 -12.12
CA MET A 144 -20.98 0.93 -10.99
C MET A 144 -20.46 2.35 -10.76
N ARG A 145 -19.94 2.55 -9.58
CA ARG A 145 -19.26 3.79 -9.20
C ARG A 145 -17.76 3.55 -9.13
N VAL A 146 -16.99 4.36 -9.86
CA VAL A 146 -15.54 4.23 -9.95
C VAL A 146 -14.84 5.46 -9.39
N PHE A 147 -13.62 5.28 -8.88
CA PHE A 147 -12.81 6.35 -8.34
C PHE A 147 -12.28 7.27 -9.45
N SER A 148 -12.24 8.58 -9.16
CA SER A 148 -11.37 9.55 -9.82
C SER A 148 -10.83 10.54 -8.78
N TYR A 149 -9.76 11.28 -9.11
CA TYR A 149 -9.26 12.35 -8.25
C TYR A 149 -10.20 13.55 -8.14
N GLU A 150 -11.22 13.63 -9.01
CA GLU A 150 -12.25 14.67 -8.99
C GLU A 150 -13.53 14.23 -8.28
N GLY A 151 -13.55 13.00 -7.75
CA GLY A 151 -14.68 12.39 -7.08
C GLY A 151 -15.09 11.06 -7.71
N LEU A 152 -16.15 10.48 -7.19
CA LEU A 152 -16.68 9.22 -7.70
C LEU A 152 -17.49 9.46 -8.97
N ILE A 153 -17.32 8.60 -9.99
CA ILE A 153 -18.00 8.67 -11.26
C ILE A 153 -18.98 7.48 -11.37
N ASP A 154 -20.27 7.78 -11.56
CA ASP A 154 -21.27 6.76 -11.91
C ASP A 154 -21.16 6.44 -13.40
N THR A 155 -20.97 5.16 -13.72
CA THR A 155 -20.74 4.71 -15.09
C THR A 155 -21.21 3.27 -15.30
N THR A 156 -21.35 2.88 -16.57
CA THR A 156 -21.63 1.50 -16.96
C THR A 156 -20.42 0.96 -17.70
N MET A 157 -19.76 -0.02 -17.13
CA MET A 157 -18.60 -0.70 -17.74
C MET A 157 -18.51 -2.14 -17.27
N THR A 158 -17.64 -2.93 -17.89
CA THR A 158 -17.40 -4.29 -17.41
C THR A 158 -16.58 -4.26 -16.11
N PRO A 159 -16.77 -5.23 -15.20
CA PRO A 159 -15.89 -5.37 -14.03
C PRO A 159 -14.40 -5.50 -14.41
N MET A 160 -14.09 -6.10 -15.56
CA MET A 160 -12.72 -6.18 -16.07
C MET A 160 -12.17 -4.78 -16.45
N ASP A 161 -13.01 -3.95 -17.11
CA ASP A 161 -12.63 -2.58 -17.44
C ASP A 161 -12.45 -1.73 -16.18
N SER A 162 -13.24 -1.96 -15.13
CA SER A 162 -13.08 -1.25 -13.86
C SER A 162 -11.74 -1.59 -13.17
N ILE A 163 -11.28 -2.84 -13.28
CA ILE A 163 -9.93 -3.23 -12.80
C ILE A 163 -8.87 -2.50 -13.62
N ARG A 164 -9.00 -2.46 -14.95
CA ARG A 164 -8.07 -1.72 -15.82
C ARG A 164 -8.10 -0.22 -15.51
N TRP A 165 -9.28 0.36 -15.32
CA TRP A 165 -9.45 1.75 -14.90
C TRP A 165 -8.70 2.05 -13.61
N ASN A 166 -8.84 1.20 -12.61
CA ASN A 166 -8.17 1.35 -11.31
C ASN A 166 -6.62 1.30 -11.42
N LYS A 167 -6.11 0.56 -12.41
CA LYS A 167 -4.67 0.49 -12.70
C LYS A 167 -4.10 1.73 -13.40
N HIS A 168 -4.93 2.61 -13.95
CA HIS A 168 -4.50 3.87 -14.53
C HIS A 168 -4.12 4.93 -13.49
N PHE A 169 -4.55 4.75 -12.23
CA PHE A 169 -4.28 5.75 -11.20
C PHE A 169 -2.86 5.65 -10.69
N LEU A 170 -2.16 6.77 -10.78
CA LEU A 170 -0.86 6.96 -10.17
C LEU A 170 -1.00 6.85 -8.66
N ARG A 171 0.02 6.34 -8.01
CA ARG A 171 0.05 6.15 -6.56
C ARG A 171 1.28 6.82 -5.98
N CYS A 172 1.14 7.33 -4.79
CA CYS A 172 2.25 7.90 -4.03
C CYS A 172 2.15 7.47 -2.56
N GLY A 173 3.27 7.56 -1.87
CA GLY A 173 3.34 7.56 -0.41
C GLY A 173 4.02 8.84 0.02
N PHE A 174 3.59 9.39 1.15
CA PHE A 174 4.20 10.56 1.77
C PHE A 174 4.33 10.33 3.27
N MET A 175 5.49 10.68 3.83
CA MET A 175 5.73 10.61 5.26
C MET A 175 6.57 11.81 5.69
N SER A 176 6.20 12.41 6.83
CA SER A 176 6.97 13.45 7.50
C SER A 176 7.37 12.99 8.88
N MET A 177 8.65 13.17 9.22
CA MET A 177 9.23 12.77 10.50
C MET A 177 9.92 13.95 11.16
N ASP A 178 9.87 13.99 12.47
CA ASP A 178 10.70 14.86 13.29
C ASP A 178 12.16 14.39 13.24
N VAL A 179 13.07 15.28 12.91
CA VAL A 179 14.49 14.92 12.67
C VAL A 179 15.25 14.55 13.94
N HIS A 180 14.80 15.00 15.10
CA HIS A 180 15.48 14.75 16.38
C HIS A 180 14.98 13.47 17.06
N SER A 181 13.66 13.26 17.03
CA SER A 181 13.04 12.14 17.74
C SER A 181 12.71 10.95 16.85
N GLY A 182 12.73 11.11 15.50
CA GLY A 182 12.27 10.11 14.55
C GLY A 182 10.75 9.89 14.57
N ALA A 183 9.99 10.71 15.31
CA ALA A 183 8.56 10.57 15.44
C ALA A 183 7.84 10.94 14.14
N VAL A 184 7.01 10.04 13.61
CA VAL A 184 6.21 10.30 12.42
C VAL A 184 5.10 11.30 12.74
N LYS A 185 5.07 12.44 12.04
CA LYS A 185 4.14 13.55 12.22
C LYS A 185 2.99 13.55 11.21
N ALA A 186 3.25 13.07 9.99
CA ALA A 186 2.23 12.89 8.96
C ALA A 186 2.53 11.63 8.14
N TYR A 187 1.50 10.92 7.72
CA TYR A 187 1.63 9.66 7.00
C TYR A 187 0.48 9.47 6.01
N VAL A 188 0.80 9.44 4.72
CA VAL A 188 -0.15 9.18 3.64
C VAL A 188 0.35 7.96 2.87
N GLY A 189 -0.22 6.80 3.14
CA GLY A 189 0.17 5.52 2.50
C GLY A 189 -0.32 5.37 1.06
N GLY A 190 -1.25 6.21 0.62
CA GLY A 190 -1.80 6.20 -0.73
C GLY A 190 -2.82 7.32 -0.93
N PRO A 191 -3.26 7.56 -2.19
CA PRO A 191 -4.10 8.70 -2.52
C PRO A 191 -5.51 8.63 -1.90
N ASN A 192 -6.01 7.46 -1.62
CA ASN A 192 -7.32 7.25 -0.99
C ASN A 192 -7.40 5.84 -0.41
N PHE A 193 -7.57 5.71 0.89
CA PHE A 193 -7.55 4.42 1.58
C PHE A 193 -8.76 3.52 1.21
N THR A 194 -9.90 4.10 0.91
CA THR A 194 -11.10 3.33 0.53
C THR A 194 -10.90 2.54 -0.77
N HIS A 195 -10.17 3.14 -1.73
CA HIS A 195 -9.96 2.56 -3.04
C HIS A 195 -8.57 1.94 -3.24
N PHE A 196 -7.57 2.39 -2.47
CA PHE A 196 -6.17 2.00 -2.61
C PHE A 196 -5.56 1.70 -1.25
N GLN A 197 -5.73 0.47 -0.78
CA GLN A 197 -5.28 0.05 0.55
C GLN A 197 -3.80 -0.37 0.59
N TYR A 198 -3.13 -0.45 -0.58
CA TYR A 198 -1.71 -0.79 -0.64
C TYR A 198 -0.88 0.40 -0.17
N ASP A 199 -0.12 0.18 0.90
CA ASP A 199 0.73 1.20 1.52
C ASP A 199 2.00 1.42 0.68
N MET A 200 2.08 2.59 0.05
CA MET A 200 3.22 2.95 -0.80
C MET A 200 4.44 3.40 0.00
N VAL A 201 4.28 3.76 1.27
CA VAL A 201 5.40 4.19 2.13
C VAL A 201 6.22 2.98 2.58
N THR A 202 5.56 1.96 3.15
CA THR A 202 6.25 0.81 3.73
C THR A 202 6.34 -0.39 2.80
N MET A 203 5.36 -0.56 1.90
CA MET A 203 5.28 -1.73 1.02
C MET A 203 5.71 -1.43 -0.42
N GLY A 204 5.77 -0.15 -0.81
CA GLY A 204 6.15 0.26 -2.15
C GLY A 204 7.61 -0.06 -2.45
N ARG A 205 7.86 -0.97 -3.39
CA ARG A 205 9.22 -1.30 -3.85
C ARG A 205 9.47 -0.67 -5.21
N ARG A 206 10.51 0.15 -5.30
CA ARG A 206 10.93 0.84 -6.52
C ARG A 206 12.44 0.83 -6.63
N GLN A 207 12.94 0.97 -7.85
CA GLN A 207 14.36 1.24 -8.08
C GLN A 207 14.71 2.58 -7.43
N VAL A 208 15.70 2.57 -6.55
CA VAL A 208 16.05 3.74 -5.74
C VAL A 208 16.63 4.89 -6.57
N GLY A 209 17.41 4.59 -7.62
CA GLY A 209 18.03 5.64 -8.42
C GLY A 209 18.81 6.64 -7.56
N SER A 210 18.69 7.92 -7.85
CA SER A 210 19.36 8.99 -7.09
C SER A 210 18.86 9.18 -5.65
N THR A 211 17.78 8.56 -5.23
CA THR A 211 17.31 8.62 -3.84
C THR A 211 18.21 7.86 -2.87
N ILE A 212 19.16 7.06 -3.37
CA ILE A 212 20.20 6.43 -2.54
C ILE A 212 21.27 7.42 -2.07
N LYS A 213 21.43 8.57 -2.74
CA LYS A 213 22.51 9.53 -2.45
C LYS A 213 22.56 10.02 -0.98
N PRO A 214 21.44 10.36 -0.31
CA PRO A 214 21.48 10.74 1.09
C PRO A 214 22.13 9.66 1.97
N TYR A 215 21.85 8.39 1.71
CA TYR A 215 22.45 7.27 2.45
C TYR A 215 23.94 7.13 2.16
N LEU A 216 24.35 7.29 0.90
CA LEU A 216 25.76 7.24 0.52
C LEU A 216 26.55 8.39 1.16
N PHE A 217 25.99 9.60 1.17
CA PHE A 217 26.65 10.74 1.82
C PHE A 217 26.69 10.59 3.34
N THR A 218 25.64 10.05 3.96
CA THR A 218 25.63 9.75 5.39
C THR A 218 26.74 8.75 5.75
N LEU A 219 26.85 7.67 4.98
CA LEU A 219 27.92 6.69 5.16
C LEU A 219 29.30 7.32 4.99
N ALA A 220 29.48 8.14 3.94
CA ALA A 220 30.76 8.83 3.72
C ALA A 220 31.14 9.75 4.88
N MET A 221 30.17 10.46 5.46
CA MET A 221 30.40 11.30 6.64
C MET A 221 30.73 10.47 7.89
N ASP A 222 30.09 9.33 8.07
CA ASP A 222 30.35 8.39 9.16
C ASP A 222 31.77 7.79 9.06
N GLU A 223 32.23 7.53 7.84
CA GLU A 223 33.59 7.09 7.51
C GLU A 223 34.67 8.23 7.60
N GLY A 224 34.27 9.42 8.04
CA GLY A 224 35.19 10.55 8.27
C GLY A 224 35.42 11.47 7.06
N MET A 225 34.63 11.36 6.00
CA MET A 225 34.70 12.30 4.87
C MET A 225 33.90 13.58 5.18
N TRP A 226 34.50 14.74 4.90
CA TRP A 226 33.84 16.03 5.08
C TRP A 226 32.89 16.31 3.90
N PRO A 227 31.63 16.70 4.16
CA PRO A 227 30.65 16.91 3.08
C PRO A 227 31.05 17.96 2.04
N CYS A 228 31.77 18.99 2.45
CA CYS A 228 32.24 20.08 1.58
C CYS A 228 33.46 19.73 0.74
N ASP A 229 34.22 18.67 1.09
CA ASP A 229 35.45 18.27 0.41
C ASP A 229 35.23 17.11 -0.56
N SER A 230 34.08 16.46 -0.49
CA SER A 230 33.76 15.32 -1.35
C SER A 230 33.22 15.76 -2.69
N THR A 231 34.10 16.07 -3.64
CA THR A 231 33.76 16.14 -5.06
C THR A 231 33.83 14.73 -5.63
N VAL A 232 32.67 14.21 -6.09
CA VAL A 232 32.65 13.00 -6.88
C VAL A 232 32.89 13.39 -8.34
N ASN A 233 34.06 13.06 -8.88
CA ASN A 233 34.33 13.09 -10.32
C ASN A 233 33.72 11.89 -11.01
#